data_c67c073d42aa544c121aeaf6a9bc37ac
#
_entry.id   c67c073d42aa544c121aeaf6a9bc37ac
#
_cell.length_a   1.000
_cell.length_b   1.000
_cell.length_c   1.000
_cell.angle_alpha   90.00
_cell.angle_beta   90.00
_cell.angle_gamma   90.00
#
_symmetry.space_group_name_H-M   'P 1'
#
loop_
_entity.id
_entity.type
_entity.pdbx_description
1 polymer ?
#
loop_
_entity_poly.entity_id
_entity_poly.type
_entity_poly.pdbx_seq_one_letter_code
_entity_poly.pdbx_strand_id
1 'polypeptide(L)'
;MLRKNKQTPQEQSDQEFNLALEVPAEQRPKGWRPFVRRNWKRIAAAACAAAVAGAFLLPGKGAKPAGVDTAYLESAVERRNITNVFSGSGTIAAANTYTVNALVSGTVLTADFAVGDTIEEGTVLYTIDSSNAANSVEKAQLSLDQAQRNYEDAVDAQYVRSTIGGTLTSYKVAVGDVVTAGQEVATVRDASTLLLTLEFPAADAANFTVGQAAQVTLDGTFEAVSGTVRSVSGADALSSGNLLVRTVTIAVNNTGSLTTAQAGTASVNGVSALASAKFSYQNEQTITASTGGTVTALCVKEGSSVSADTALVRISGKELTKQVQNASDNLRSAQMSMEDTEDQLNNYTITSPISGTVISKEVKAGDTVSNTAGSTSLCTIYDLSYLQMTVNVDELEILSIKEGQSVTITADAISDRTFTGVVTSVSKAGTTAGGTTTYPVTIRI
;
A
#
# COMPACT_ATOMS: atom_id res chain seq x y z
N MET A 1 -18.01 -52.51 -14.43
CA MET A 1 -19.47 -52.29 -14.54
C MET A 1 -19.88 -51.07 -13.77
N LEU A 2 -20.71 -50.23 -14.42
CA LEU A 2 -21.41 -49.01 -13.96
C LEU A 2 -20.66 -47.70 -14.10
N ARG A 3 -20.85 -47.12 -15.17
CA ARG A 3 -21.51 -45.94 -15.80
C ARG A 3 -21.20 -44.60 -15.14
N LYS A 4 -20.46 -43.83 -15.96
CA LYS A 4 -20.34 -42.36 -15.99
C LYS A 4 -21.72 -41.70 -15.97
N ASN A 5 -21.85 -40.60 -15.24
CA ASN A 5 -22.77 -39.53 -15.60
C ASN A 5 -21.99 -38.19 -15.57
N LYS A 6 -21.79 -37.66 -16.76
CA LYS A 6 -21.43 -36.27 -17.04
C LYS A 6 -22.70 -35.45 -16.88
N GLN A 7 -22.67 -34.40 -16.07
CA GLN A 7 -23.59 -33.27 -16.19
C GLN A 7 -22.79 -31.99 -16.38
N THR A 8 -22.99 -31.41 -17.54
CA THR A 8 -22.63 -30.07 -17.97
C THR A 8 -23.40 -29.02 -17.16
N PRO A 9 -22.81 -27.87 -16.81
CA PRO A 9 -23.55 -26.74 -16.28
C PRO A 9 -24.22 -26.00 -17.44
N GLN A 10 -25.56 -25.90 -17.36
CA GLN A 10 -26.39 -25.04 -18.20
C GLN A 10 -26.24 -23.57 -17.78
N GLU A 11 -26.19 -22.74 -18.80
CA GLU A 11 -26.44 -21.31 -18.79
C GLU A 11 -27.65 -20.95 -17.92
N GLN A 12 -27.45 -20.03 -16.97
CA GLN A 12 -28.54 -19.27 -16.37
C GLN A 12 -28.53 -17.88 -16.97
N SER A 13 -29.48 -17.69 -17.84
CA SER A 13 -29.88 -16.43 -18.46
C SER A 13 -30.36 -15.41 -17.43
N ASP A 14 -30.05 -14.17 -17.76
CA ASP A 14 -30.54 -12.92 -17.21
C ASP A 14 -32.04 -12.95 -16.93
N GLN A 15 -32.45 -12.79 -15.68
CA GLN A 15 -33.78 -12.36 -15.31
C GLN A 15 -33.73 -10.88 -14.88
N GLU A 16 -34.17 -10.05 -15.80
CA GLU A 16 -34.59 -8.68 -15.52
C GLU A 16 -35.71 -8.70 -14.47
N PHE A 17 -35.44 -8.11 -13.32
CA PHE A 17 -36.42 -7.82 -12.28
C PHE A 17 -37.17 -6.55 -12.64
N ASN A 18 -38.26 -6.67 -13.39
CA ASN A 18 -39.27 -5.63 -13.54
C ASN A 18 -40.12 -5.59 -12.26
N LEU A 19 -39.81 -4.69 -11.35
CA LEU A 19 -40.66 -4.34 -10.22
C LEU A 19 -41.71 -3.31 -10.70
N ALA A 20 -42.87 -3.80 -11.16
CA ALA A 20 -44.04 -2.95 -11.34
C ALA A 20 -44.63 -2.64 -9.95
N LEU A 21 -44.40 -1.41 -9.49
CA LEU A 21 -45.13 -0.85 -8.35
C LEU A 21 -46.59 -0.59 -8.78
N GLU A 22 -47.49 -1.44 -8.40
CA GLU A 22 -48.93 -1.19 -8.42
C GLU A 22 -49.22 -0.11 -7.38
N VAL A 23 -49.57 1.10 -7.83
CA VAL A 23 -50.13 2.15 -7.01
C VAL A 23 -51.63 1.89 -6.88
N PRO A 24 -52.25 1.83 -5.68
CA PRO A 24 -53.69 1.67 -5.50
C PRO A 24 -54.42 2.85 -6.09
N ALA A 25 -55.43 2.55 -6.93
CA ALA A 25 -56.28 3.55 -7.52
C ALA A 25 -57.12 4.27 -6.44
N GLU A 26 -56.84 5.51 -6.19
CA GLU A 26 -57.65 6.42 -5.37
C GLU A 26 -58.98 6.66 -6.07
N GLN A 27 -60.09 6.32 -5.40
CA GLN A 27 -61.46 6.55 -5.84
C GLN A 27 -61.73 8.03 -5.97
N ARG A 28 -61.84 8.53 -7.21
CA ARG A 28 -62.33 9.91 -7.46
C ARG A 28 -63.84 9.96 -7.29
N PRO A 29 -64.41 10.95 -6.57
CA PRO A 29 -65.87 11.12 -6.46
C PRO A 29 -66.44 11.51 -7.81
N LYS A 30 -67.57 10.87 -8.19
CA LYS A 30 -68.36 11.19 -9.36
C LYS A 30 -68.96 12.61 -9.18
N GLY A 31 -68.32 13.60 -9.77
CA GLY A 31 -68.80 14.96 -9.83
C GLY A 31 -69.24 15.35 -11.24
N TRP A 32 -70.44 15.57 -11.40
CA TRP A 32 -71.39 16.40 -12.16
C TRP A 32 -70.83 17.20 -13.37
N ARG A 33 -69.95 16.68 -14.23
CA ARG A 33 -69.37 17.44 -15.33
C ARG A 33 -69.53 16.95 -16.77
N PRO A 34 -70.49 16.04 -17.16
CA PRO A 34 -70.67 15.80 -18.59
C PRO A 34 -71.83 16.60 -19.22
N PHE A 35 -72.73 17.28 -18.46
CA PHE A 35 -73.92 17.93 -19.03
C PHE A 35 -73.66 19.29 -19.66
N VAL A 36 -72.72 20.08 -19.11
CA VAL A 36 -72.46 21.45 -19.59
C VAL A 36 -71.62 21.48 -20.86
N ARG A 37 -70.76 20.47 -21.12
CA ARG A 37 -69.80 20.50 -22.27
C ARG A 37 -70.46 20.13 -23.63
N ARG A 38 -71.64 19.50 -23.58
CA ARG A 38 -72.33 19.08 -24.85
C ARG A 38 -73.27 20.12 -25.41
N ASN A 39 -73.69 21.12 -24.63
CA ASN A 39 -74.67 22.14 -25.05
C ASN A 39 -74.15 23.57 -25.05
N TRP A 40 -72.86 23.82 -24.79
CA TRP A 40 -72.32 25.19 -24.72
C TRP A 40 -72.43 25.96 -26.04
N LYS A 41 -72.28 25.32 -27.16
CA LYS A 41 -72.43 25.98 -28.47
C LYS A 41 -73.90 26.41 -28.74
N ARG A 42 -74.88 25.75 -28.13
CA ARG A 42 -76.30 26.16 -28.26
C ARG A 42 -76.65 27.27 -27.27
N ILE A 43 -76.07 27.34 -26.13
CA ILE A 43 -76.27 28.43 -25.13
C ILE A 43 -75.58 29.72 -25.57
N ALA A 44 -74.39 29.62 -26.20
CA ALA A 44 -73.70 30.79 -26.78
C ALA A 44 -74.46 31.39 -27.97
N ALA A 45 -75.03 30.54 -28.85
CA ALA A 45 -75.80 31.03 -29.98
C ALA A 45 -77.10 31.73 -29.58
N ALA A 46 -77.80 31.28 -28.50
CA ALA A 46 -78.97 31.95 -27.97
C ALA A 46 -78.67 33.28 -27.31
N ALA A 47 -77.56 33.45 -26.64
CA ALA A 47 -77.11 34.71 -26.01
C ALA A 47 -76.69 35.76 -27.09
N CYS A 48 -76.07 35.38 -28.16
CA CYS A 48 -75.75 36.28 -29.29
C CYS A 48 -77.00 36.76 -30.06
N ALA A 49 -77.99 35.87 -30.26
CA ALA A 49 -79.23 36.27 -30.90
C ALA A 49 -80.07 37.29 -30.07
N ALA A 50 -80.07 37.20 -28.72
CA ALA A 50 -80.73 38.18 -27.83
C ALA A 50 -80.01 39.53 -27.82
N ALA A 51 -78.71 39.58 -27.95
CA ALA A 51 -77.93 40.81 -27.99
C ALA A 51 -78.14 41.63 -29.30
N VAL A 52 -78.34 40.92 -30.43
CA VAL A 52 -78.58 41.57 -31.74
C VAL A 52 -80.03 42.08 -31.84
N ALA A 53 -80.99 41.43 -31.20
CA ALA A 53 -82.39 41.92 -31.17
C ALA A 53 -82.55 43.13 -30.29
N GLY A 54 -81.78 43.29 -29.22
CA GLY A 54 -81.79 44.48 -28.33
C GLY A 54 -81.21 45.73 -28.92
N ALA A 55 -80.33 45.63 -29.96
CA ALA A 55 -79.66 46.79 -30.55
C ALA A 55 -80.51 47.55 -31.59
N PHE A 56 -81.68 46.97 -32.03
CA PHE A 56 -82.51 47.56 -33.10
C PHE A 56 -83.70 48.37 -32.66
N LEU A 57 -83.95 48.55 -31.34
CA LEU A 57 -85.15 49.17 -30.81
C LEU A 57 -84.95 50.48 -30.00
N LEU A 58 -83.86 51.21 -30.20
CA LEU A 58 -83.69 52.52 -29.58
C LEU A 58 -83.49 53.61 -30.66
N PRO A 59 -84.34 54.65 -30.67
CA PRO A 59 -84.26 55.75 -31.65
C PRO A 59 -83.08 56.68 -31.32
N GLY A 60 -82.25 56.93 -32.31
CA GLY A 60 -81.09 57.81 -32.24
C GLY A 60 -81.51 59.29 -32.01
N LYS A 61 -80.86 59.91 -31.01
CA LYS A 61 -80.73 61.38 -30.99
C LYS A 61 -79.32 61.76 -31.37
N GLY A 62 -79.16 62.47 -32.49
CA GLY A 62 -77.89 62.96 -32.96
C GLY A 62 -77.23 63.94 -31.96
N ALA A 63 -75.96 63.64 -31.68
CA ALA A 63 -75.10 64.58 -31.01
C ALA A 63 -73.91 64.86 -31.99
N LYS A 64 -73.59 66.06 -32.22
CA LYS A 64 -72.47 66.61 -33.03
C LYS A 64 -71.16 66.11 -32.42
N PRO A 65 -70.15 65.79 -33.24
CA PRO A 65 -68.86 65.45 -32.74
C PRO A 65 -68.17 66.63 -32.07
N ALA A 66 -67.93 66.58 -30.80
CA ALA A 66 -67.00 67.46 -30.10
C ALA A 66 -65.59 67.04 -30.50
N GLY A 67 -64.81 67.99 -30.93
CA GLY A 67 -63.39 67.74 -31.22
C GLY A 67 -62.67 67.22 -29.99
N VAL A 68 -62.04 66.07 -30.10
CA VAL A 68 -61.14 65.54 -29.12
C VAL A 68 -59.80 66.23 -29.28
N ASP A 69 -59.60 67.30 -28.45
CA ASP A 69 -58.22 67.77 -28.24
C ASP A 69 -57.42 66.67 -27.60
N THR A 70 -56.66 65.98 -28.40
CA THR A 70 -55.63 65.07 -27.92
C THR A 70 -54.48 65.92 -27.38
N ALA A 71 -54.48 66.24 -26.10
CA ALA A 71 -53.31 66.77 -25.44
C ALA A 71 -52.25 65.71 -25.39
N TYR A 72 -51.28 65.84 -26.25
CA TYR A 72 -50.06 65.05 -26.14
C TYR A 72 -49.30 65.53 -24.91
N LEU A 73 -49.14 64.69 -23.94
CA LEU A 73 -48.18 64.85 -22.85
C LEU A 73 -46.77 64.68 -23.42
N GLU A 74 -46.10 65.79 -23.76
CA GLU A 74 -44.69 65.76 -24.05
C GLU A 74 -43.93 65.50 -22.76
N SER A 75 -43.35 64.32 -22.67
CA SER A 75 -42.39 63.97 -21.61
C SER A 75 -40.99 64.12 -22.16
N ALA A 76 -40.18 64.96 -21.52
CA ALA A 76 -38.75 65.05 -21.89
C ALA A 76 -38.07 63.70 -21.73
N VAL A 77 -37.34 63.26 -22.74
CA VAL A 77 -36.55 62.04 -22.69
C VAL A 77 -35.31 62.30 -21.83
N GLU A 78 -35.39 61.84 -20.59
CA GLU A 78 -34.21 61.81 -19.69
C GLU A 78 -33.44 60.52 -19.89
N ARG A 79 -32.13 60.63 -20.10
CA ARG A 79 -31.24 59.47 -20.02
C ARG A 79 -31.03 59.13 -18.55
N ARG A 80 -31.62 58.03 -18.12
CA ARG A 80 -31.40 57.49 -16.77
C ARG A 80 -30.66 56.15 -16.90
N ASN A 81 -29.68 55.93 -16.01
CA ASN A 81 -29.11 54.63 -15.88
C ASN A 81 -30.14 53.72 -15.21
N ILE A 82 -30.55 52.68 -15.90
CA ILE A 82 -31.38 51.62 -15.34
C ILE A 82 -30.43 50.63 -14.69
N THR A 83 -30.43 50.62 -13.36
CA THR A 83 -29.74 49.56 -12.60
C THR A 83 -30.73 48.42 -12.39
N ASN A 84 -30.48 47.30 -12.99
CA ASN A 84 -31.25 46.09 -12.76
C ASN A 84 -30.81 45.51 -11.42
N VAL A 85 -31.68 45.53 -10.40
CA VAL A 85 -31.40 44.98 -9.07
C VAL A 85 -32.12 43.64 -8.96
N PHE A 86 -31.38 42.59 -8.76
CA PHE A 86 -31.94 41.29 -8.46
C PHE A 86 -31.97 41.10 -6.94
N SER A 87 -33.08 40.62 -6.41
CA SER A 87 -33.23 40.27 -5.00
C SER A 87 -33.58 38.80 -4.87
N GLY A 88 -32.86 38.10 -4.01
CA GLY A 88 -33.09 36.68 -3.71
C GLY A 88 -32.82 36.41 -2.24
N SER A 89 -33.38 35.35 -1.73
CA SER A 89 -33.09 34.85 -0.38
C SER A 89 -32.31 33.54 -0.46
N GLY A 90 -31.46 33.30 0.51
CA GLY A 90 -30.68 32.07 0.62
C GLY A 90 -30.24 31.80 2.03
N THR A 91 -29.64 30.65 2.25
CA THR A 91 -29.11 30.23 3.55
C THR A 91 -27.61 30.44 3.58
N ILE A 92 -27.12 30.98 4.69
CA ILE A 92 -25.68 31.11 4.94
C ILE A 92 -25.17 29.76 5.47
N ALA A 93 -24.08 29.31 4.92
CA ALA A 93 -23.37 28.08 5.30
C ALA A 93 -21.88 28.38 5.49
N ALA A 94 -21.18 27.46 6.15
CA ALA A 94 -19.72 27.47 6.22
C ALA A 94 -19.09 27.27 4.83
N ALA A 95 -17.85 27.66 4.67
CA ALA A 95 -17.07 27.44 3.44
C ALA A 95 -17.02 25.97 3.05
N ASN A 96 -16.69 25.13 4.02
CA ASN A 96 -16.74 23.68 3.91
C ASN A 96 -17.32 23.07 5.18
N THR A 97 -17.98 21.94 5.02
CA THR A 97 -18.51 21.15 6.14
C THR A 97 -18.02 19.73 5.95
N TYR A 98 -17.40 19.18 6.97
CA TYR A 98 -16.95 17.81 6.94
C TYR A 98 -17.47 17.04 8.15
N THR A 99 -18.13 15.92 7.86
CA THR A 99 -18.56 14.98 8.89
C THR A 99 -17.57 13.84 8.97
N VAL A 100 -16.87 13.74 10.09
CA VAL A 100 -15.91 12.69 10.38
C VAL A 100 -16.67 11.44 10.76
N ASN A 101 -16.42 10.35 10.05
CA ASN A 101 -17.05 9.05 10.28
C ASN A 101 -16.03 8.02 10.75
N ALA A 102 -16.49 6.99 11.47
CA ALA A 102 -15.66 5.87 11.86
C ALA A 102 -15.32 5.02 10.64
N LEU A 103 -14.02 4.82 10.38
CA LEU A 103 -13.49 3.94 9.33
C LEU A 103 -13.36 2.49 9.80
N VAL A 104 -13.25 2.29 11.12
CA VAL A 104 -13.09 0.99 11.77
C VAL A 104 -14.06 0.86 12.95
N SER A 105 -14.30 -0.37 13.37
CA SER A 105 -15.10 -0.66 14.55
C SER A 105 -14.19 -0.90 15.75
N GLY A 106 -14.56 -0.34 16.92
CA GLY A 106 -13.79 -0.52 18.14
C GLY A 106 -14.20 0.44 19.26
N THR A 107 -13.52 0.39 20.39
CA THR A 107 -13.73 1.30 21.51
C THR A 107 -12.85 2.54 21.35
N VAL A 108 -13.42 3.72 21.50
CA VAL A 108 -12.68 4.98 21.46
C VAL A 108 -11.87 5.13 22.74
N LEU A 109 -10.56 5.26 22.62
CA LEU A 109 -9.63 5.44 23.75
C LEU A 109 -9.52 6.92 24.12
N THR A 110 -9.34 7.81 23.14
CA THR A 110 -9.20 9.25 23.35
C THR A 110 -10.06 10.06 22.41
N ALA A 111 -10.52 11.21 22.89
CA ALA A 111 -11.26 12.21 22.15
C ALA A 111 -11.02 13.58 22.83
N ASP A 112 -9.78 14.10 22.73
CA ASP A 112 -9.28 15.20 23.58
C ASP A 112 -9.54 16.59 22.97
N PHE A 113 -10.73 16.79 22.43
CA PHE A 113 -11.19 18.06 21.90
C PHE A 113 -12.64 18.34 22.36
N ALA A 114 -13.07 19.58 22.30
CA ALA A 114 -14.41 20.01 22.69
C ALA A 114 -15.14 20.67 21.51
N VAL A 115 -16.46 20.76 21.63
CA VAL A 115 -17.29 21.56 20.71
C VAL A 115 -16.92 23.04 20.88
N GLY A 116 -16.62 23.70 19.78
CA GLY A 116 -16.16 25.09 19.75
C GLY A 116 -14.63 25.21 19.56
N ASP A 117 -13.87 24.15 19.71
CA ASP A 117 -12.42 24.18 19.48
C ASP A 117 -12.09 24.38 18.00
N THR A 118 -11.04 25.17 17.75
CA THR A 118 -10.45 25.31 16.42
C THR A 118 -9.32 24.31 16.27
N ILE A 119 -9.39 23.50 15.23
CA ILE A 119 -8.43 22.44 14.92
C ILE A 119 -7.81 22.67 13.55
N GLU A 120 -6.57 22.20 13.39
CA GLU A 120 -5.84 22.21 12.11
C GLU A 120 -6.02 20.88 11.39
N GLU A 121 -5.89 20.91 10.07
CA GLU A 121 -5.82 19.69 9.24
C GLU A 121 -4.70 18.76 9.74
N GLY A 122 -5.00 17.46 9.84
CA GLY A 122 -4.07 16.45 10.35
C GLY A 122 -4.08 16.29 11.87
N THR A 123 -4.76 17.16 12.64
CA THR A 123 -4.88 17.02 14.09
C THR A 123 -5.62 15.72 14.44
N VAL A 124 -5.08 14.94 15.38
CA VAL A 124 -5.71 13.70 15.87
C VAL A 124 -6.96 14.06 16.66
N LEU A 125 -8.10 13.53 16.24
CA LEU A 125 -9.40 13.73 16.86
C LEU A 125 -9.78 12.55 17.77
N TYR A 126 -9.62 11.35 17.25
CA TYR A 126 -9.96 10.13 17.96
C TYR A 126 -8.85 9.09 17.81
N THR A 127 -8.59 8.35 18.87
CA THR A 127 -7.87 7.09 18.81
C THR A 127 -8.81 5.97 19.22
N ILE A 128 -8.87 4.92 18.42
CA ILE A 128 -9.68 3.72 18.64
C ILE A 128 -8.74 2.60 19.08
N ASP A 129 -9.21 1.66 19.91
CA ASP A 129 -8.42 0.52 20.35
C ASP A 129 -7.95 -0.30 19.14
N SER A 130 -6.66 -0.23 18.87
CA SER A 130 -5.99 -0.87 17.75
C SER A 130 -5.23 -2.15 18.14
N SER A 131 -5.42 -2.67 19.34
CA SER A 131 -4.65 -3.82 19.86
C SER A 131 -4.70 -5.02 18.91
N ASN A 132 -5.86 -5.32 18.34
CA ASN A 132 -6.01 -6.42 17.37
C ASN A 132 -5.35 -6.10 16.02
N ALA A 133 -5.42 -4.85 15.57
CA ALA A 133 -4.77 -4.42 14.34
C ALA A 133 -3.25 -4.44 14.48
N ALA A 134 -2.72 -3.99 15.62
CA ALA A 134 -1.29 -4.05 15.93
C ALA A 134 -0.77 -5.51 15.91
N ASN A 135 -1.49 -6.46 16.52
CA ASN A 135 -1.17 -7.88 16.42
C ASN A 135 -1.23 -8.41 14.97
N SER A 136 -2.09 -7.85 14.14
CA SER A 136 -2.17 -8.23 12.71
C SER A 136 -0.98 -7.70 11.93
N VAL A 137 -0.52 -6.48 12.22
CA VAL A 137 0.72 -5.90 11.67
C VAL A 137 1.92 -6.76 12.04
N GLU A 138 2.05 -7.18 13.32
CA GLU A 138 3.14 -8.06 13.75
C GLU A 138 3.13 -9.39 12.99
N LYS A 139 1.96 -9.99 12.78
CA LYS A 139 1.83 -11.22 11.98
C LYS A 139 2.19 -11.02 10.53
N ALA A 140 1.77 -9.90 9.93
CA ALA A 140 2.12 -9.54 8.55
C ALA A 140 3.64 -9.32 8.40
N GLN A 141 4.29 -8.67 9.39
CA GLN A 141 5.74 -8.48 9.45
C GLN A 141 6.46 -9.83 9.49
N LEU A 142 6.02 -10.76 10.35
CA LEU A 142 6.60 -12.10 10.41
C LEU A 142 6.47 -12.86 9.08
N SER A 143 5.34 -12.69 8.40
CA SER A 143 5.12 -13.27 7.08
C SER A 143 6.04 -12.66 6.01
N LEU A 144 6.22 -11.34 6.06
CA LEU A 144 7.14 -10.61 5.19
C LEU A 144 8.59 -11.07 5.39
N ASP A 145 9.04 -11.15 6.65
CA ASP A 145 10.37 -11.63 7.00
C ASP A 145 10.62 -13.08 6.52
N GLN A 146 9.59 -13.92 6.62
CA GLN A 146 9.67 -15.29 6.09
C GLN A 146 9.76 -15.32 4.57
N ALA A 147 8.96 -14.51 3.88
CA ALA A 147 9.01 -14.41 2.43
C ALA A 147 10.34 -13.82 1.94
N GLN A 148 10.92 -12.87 2.69
CA GLN A 148 12.23 -12.30 2.42
C GLN A 148 13.32 -13.37 2.51
N ARG A 149 13.36 -14.14 3.60
CA ARG A 149 14.32 -15.25 3.74
C ARG A 149 14.17 -16.27 2.61
N ASN A 150 12.95 -16.67 2.28
CA ASN A 150 12.72 -17.63 1.18
C ASN A 150 13.20 -17.10 -0.16
N TYR A 151 13.09 -15.79 -0.41
CA TYR A 151 13.61 -15.16 -1.61
C TYR A 151 15.14 -15.16 -1.62
N GLU A 152 15.77 -14.79 -0.52
CA GLU A 152 17.23 -14.84 -0.36
C GLU A 152 17.77 -16.25 -0.55
N ASP A 153 17.16 -17.26 0.07
CA ASP A 153 17.51 -18.67 -0.10
C ASP A 153 17.37 -19.12 -1.57
N ALA A 154 16.30 -18.70 -2.25
CA ALA A 154 16.10 -19.03 -3.67
C ALA A 154 17.13 -18.36 -4.58
N VAL A 155 17.55 -17.13 -4.27
CA VAL A 155 18.63 -16.44 -4.98
C VAL A 155 19.96 -17.11 -4.70
N ASP A 156 20.21 -17.43 -3.43
CA ASP A 156 21.46 -18.10 -3.01
C ASP A 156 21.63 -19.49 -3.59
N ALA A 157 20.52 -20.21 -3.82
CA ALA A 157 20.55 -21.50 -4.51
C ALA A 157 21.11 -21.43 -5.93
N GLN A 158 21.19 -20.24 -6.53
CA GLN A 158 21.87 -20.03 -7.82
C GLN A 158 23.41 -20.04 -7.71
N TYR A 159 23.95 -19.97 -6.48
CA TYR A 159 25.39 -19.90 -6.25
C TYR A 159 25.88 -21.16 -5.54
N VAL A 160 26.98 -21.70 -6.05
CA VAL A 160 27.76 -22.68 -5.32
C VAL A 160 28.79 -21.92 -4.51
N ARG A 161 28.70 -22.04 -3.18
CA ARG A 161 29.54 -21.29 -2.25
C ARG A 161 30.60 -22.16 -1.61
N SER A 162 31.71 -21.55 -1.21
CA SER A 162 32.76 -22.25 -0.47
C SER A 162 32.25 -22.55 0.96
N THR A 163 32.46 -23.77 1.40
CA THR A 163 32.17 -24.21 2.76
C THR A 163 33.29 -23.92 3.75
N ILE A 164 34.49 -23.62 3.25
CA ILE A 164 35.69 -23.31 4.06
C ILE A 164 36.39 -22.06 3.53
N GLY A 165 37.14 -21.39 4.43
CA GLY A 165 38.13 -20.39 4.02
C GLY A 165 39.38 -21.05 3.49
N GLY A 166 40.05 -20.39 2.53
CA GLY A 166 41.31 -20.90 1.96
C GLY A 166 41.62 -20.31 0.58
N THR A 167 42.35 -21.04 -0.21
CA THR A 167 42.66 -20.67 -1.61
C THR A 167 41.92 -21.58 -2.55
N LEU A 168 41.23 -21.02 -3.53
CA LEU A 168 40.62 -21.78 -4.62
C LEU A 168 41.72 -22.39 -5.50
N THR A 169 41.83 -23.71 -5.50
CA THR A 169 42.91 -24.42 -6.20
C THR A 169 42.55 -24.64 -7.65
N SER A 170 41.37 -25.14 -7.93
CA SER A 170 40.93 -25.44 -9.29
C SER A 170 39.42 -25.50 -9.37
N TYR A 171 38.88 -25.19 -10.53
CA TYR A 171 37.54 -25.55 -10.93
C TYR A 171 37.53 -26.92 -11.63
N LYS A 172 36.44 -27.66 -11.40
CA LYS A 172 36.13 -28.92 -12.08
C LYS A 172 35.15 -28.73 -13.23
N VAL A 173 34.65 -27.49 -13.39
CA VAL A 173 33.63 -27.12 -14.37
C VAL A 173 33.99 -25.80 -15.05
N ALA A 174 33.49 -25.63 -16.28
CA ALA A 174 33.66 -24.44 -17.08
C ALA A 174 32.29 -23.72 -17.30
N VAL A 175 32.33 -22.46 -17.73
CA VAL A 175 31.13 -21.73 -18.13
C VAL A 175 30.49 -22.43 -19.34
N GLY A 176 29.22 -22.74 -19.23
CA GLY A 176 28.44 -23.50 -20.22
C GLY A 176 28.19 -24.96 -19.84
N ASP A 177 28.95 -25.51 -18.88
CA ASP A 177 28.75 -26.88 -18.44
C ASP A 177 27.42 -27.07 -17.71
N VAL A 178 26.84 -28.24 -17.87
CA VAL A 178 25.65 -28.65 -17.11
C VAL A 178 26.12 -29.44 -15.89
N VAL A 179 25.71 -28.97 -14.72
CA VAL A 179 25.99 -29.61 -13.43
C VAL A 179 24.74 -30.22 -12.82
N THR A 180 24.94 -31.29 -12.06
CA THR A 180 23.88 -31.95 -11.28
C THR A 180 24.14 -31.78 -9.79
N ALA A 181 23.09 -31.93 -8.96
CA ALA A 181 23.26 -31.91 -7.50
C ALA A 181 24.25 -32.99 -7.05
N GLY A 182 25.19 -32.63 -6.17
CA GLY A 182 26.25 -33.49 -5.68
C GLY A 182 27.51 -33.54 -6.58
N GLN A 183 27.47 -32.93 -7.77
CA GLN A 183 28.64 -32.89 -8.67
C GLN A 183 29.70 -31.94 -8.12
N GLU A 184 30.96 -32.40 -8.21
CA GLU A 184 32.12 -31.60 -7.83
C GLU A 184 32.28 -30.39 -8.75
N VAL A 185 32.47 -29.21 -8.16
CA VAL A 185 32.54 -27.92 -8.87
C VAL A 185 33.92 -27.28 -8.73
N ALA A 186 34.45 -27.28 -7.52
CA ALA A 186 35.71 -26.62 -7.21
C ALA A 186 36.41 -27.29 -6.04
N THR A 187 37.73 -27.06 -5.92
CA THR A 187 38.50 -27.47 -4.75
C THR A 187 39.08 -26.24 -4.06
N VAL A 188 38.77 -26.11 -2.77
CA VAL A 188 39.29 -25.04 -1.90
C VAL A 188 40.20 -25.68 -0.84
N ARG A 189 41.32 -25.05 -0.61
CA ARG A 189 42.36 -25.55 0.26
C ARG A 189 42.85 -24.47 1.21
N ASP A 190 42.86 -24.78 2.50
CA ASP A 190 43.53 -23.93 3.48
C ASP A 190 45.01 -24.36 3.59
N ALA A 191 45.86 -23.55 3.01
CA ALA A 191 47.32 -23.75 3.03
C ALA A 191 48.01 -22.87 4.08
N SER A 192 47.27 -22.12 4.89
CA SER A 192 47.83 -21.24 5.94
C SER A 192 48.51 -22.03 7.06
N THR A 193 47.99 -23.22 7.31
CA THR A 193 48.51 -24.13 8.32
C THR A 193 48.67 -25.51 7.70
N LEU A 194 49.82 -26.07 7.79
CA LEU A 194 50.10 -27.46 7.40
C LEU A 194 50.17 -28.36 8.64
N LEU A 195 49.66 -29.54 8.50
CA LEU A 195 49.69 -30.58 9.53
C LEU A 195 50.76 -31.61 9.23
N LEU A 196 51.55 -31.93 10.25
CA LEU A 196 52.54 -32.98 10.22
C LEU A 196 52.13 -34.03 11.23
N THR A 197 51.78 -35.22 10.75
CA THR A 197 51.31 -36.33 11.61
C THR A 197 52.47 -37.35 11.75
N LEU A 198 52.94 -37.49 12.98
CA LEU A 198 54.13 -38.24 13.29
C LEU A 198 53.86 -39.24 14.42
N GLU A 199 54.66 -40.30 14.43
CA GLU A 199 54.66 -41.30 15.50
C GLU A 199 55.76 -40.99 16.51
N PHE A 200 55.37 -40.96 17.80
CA PHE A 200 56.26 -40.80 18.92
C PHE A 200 56.16 -42.03 19.87
N PRO A 201 57.22 -42.35 20.64
CA PRO A 201 57.12 -43.39 21.66
C PRO A 201 55.93 -43.11 22.58
N ALA A 202 55.11 -44.14 22.82
CA ALA A 202 53.85 -43.97 23.53
C ALA A 202 54.03 -43.46 24.98
N ALA A 203 55.10 -43.88 25.65
CA ALA A 203 55.41 -43.42 27.02
C ALA A 203 55.66 -41.91 27.12
N ASP A 204 56.32 -41.36 26.12
CA ASP A 204 56.66 -39.91 26.07
C ASP A 204 55.49 -39.11 25.57
N ALA A 205 54.83 -39.57 24.49
CA ALA A 205 53.70 -38.92 23.89
C ALA A 205 52.46 -38.83 24.80
N ALA A 206 52.35 -39.70 25.82
CA ALA A 206 51.33 -39.66 26.83
C ALA A 206 51.36 -38.35 27.65
N ASN A 207 52.50 -37.70 27.73
CA ASN A 207 52.74 -36.46 28.48
C ASN A 207 52.63 -35.21 27.62
N PHE A 208 52.40 -35.37 26.32
CA PHE A 208 52.24 -34.21 25.43
C PHE A 208 50.84 -33.61 25.60
N THR A 209 50.80 -32.27 25.56
CA THR A 209 49.56 -31.53 25.70
C THR A 209 49.27 -30.73 24.40
N VAL A 210 47.99 -30.58 24.10
CA VAL A 210 47.55 -29.73 23.01
C VAL A 210 47.99 -28.29 23.24
N GLY A 211 48.51 -27.62 22.24
CA GLY A 211 49.06 -26.28 22.34
C GLY A 211 50.57 -26.24 22.66
N GLN A 212 51.20 -27.37 23.00
CA GLN A 212 52.62 -27.46 23.34
C GLN A 212 53.47 -27.13 22.09
N ALA A 213 54.58 -26.43 22.33
CA ALA A 213 55.53 -26.09 21.23
C ALA A 213 56.25 -27.35 20.74
N ALA A 214 56.38 -27.43 19.46
CA ALA A 214 57.14 -28.46 18.75
C ALA A 214 58.17 -27.80 17.81
N GLN A 215 59.31 -28.36 17.68
CA GLN A 215 60.32 -27.97 16.69
C GLN A 215 60.28 -28.98 15.54
N VAL A 216 59.90 -28.50 14.35
CA VAL A 216 59.81 -29.29 13.14
C VAL A 216 61.08 -29.07 12.31
N THR A 217 61.75 -30.12 11.91
CA THR A 217 62.94 -30.09 11.03
C THR A 217 62.55 -30.64 9.67
N LEU A 218 62.78 -29.87 8.60
CA LEU A 218 62.48 -30.25 7.23
C LEU A 218 63.52 -31.20 6.68
N ASP A 219 63.09 -32.25 6.03
CA ASP A 219 63.98 -33.20 5.37
C ASP A 219 64.68 -32.51 4.19
N GLY A 220 65.99 -32.79 4.03
CA GLY A 220 66.78 -32.25 2.92
C GLY A 220 67.38 -30.88 3.16
N THR A 221 66.69 -29.93 3.73
CA THR A 221 67.19 -28.56 4.08
C THR A 221 67.68 -28.47 5.51
N PHE A 222 67.20 -29.35 6.40
CA PHE A 222 67.44 -29.29 7.86
C PHE A 222 67.06 -27.98 8.51
N GLU A 223 66.19 -27.22 7.84
CA GLU A 223 65.62 -26.00 8.37
C GLU A 223 64.64 -26.31 9.52
N ALA A 224 64.75 -25.57 10.61
CA ALA A 224 63.89 -25.72 11.78
C ALA A 224 62.72 -24.72 11.71
N VAL A 225 61.50 -25.23 11.75
CA VAL A 225 60.28 -24.46 11.73
C VAL A 225 59.50 -24.72 13.04
N SER A 226 58.94 -23.67 13.63
CA SER A 226 58.15 -23.80 14.83
C SER A 226 56.76 -24.39 14.50
N GLY A 227 56.35 -25.36 15.28
CA GLY A 227 55.01 -25.97 15.25
C GLY A 227 54.38 -26.01 16.62
N THR A 228 53.15 -26.39 16.67
CA THR A 228 52.39 -26.63 17.93
C THR A 228 51.65 -27.96 17.86
N VAL A 229 51.64 -28.68 18.96
CA VAL A 229 50.88 -29.94 19.06
C VAL A 229 49.39 -29.61 18.96
N ARG A 230 48.73 -30.11 17.93
CA ARG A 230 47.29 -29.93 17.68
C ARG A 230 46.46 -31.03 18.29
N SER A 231 46.94 -32.28 18.18
CA SER A 231 46.28 -33.42 18.77
C SER A 231 47.29 -34.54 19.09
N VAL A 232 46.95 -35.30 20.12
CA VAL A 232 47.68 -36.51 20.48
C VAL A 232 46.63 -37.64 20.50
N SER A 233 46.93 -38.76 19.84
CA SER A 233 46.04 -39.92 19.86
C SER A 233 45.87 -40.45 21.28
N GLY A 234 44.65 -40.75 21.65
CA GLY A 234 44.33 -41.34 22.94
C GLY A 234 44.64 -42.85 23.00
N ALA A 235 44.93 -43.47 21.88
CA ALA A 235 45.21 -44.90 21.81
C ALA A 235 46.64 -45.15 21.38
N ASP A 236 47.27 -46.14 21.98
CA ASP A 236 48.58 -46.65 21.58
C ASP A 236 48.43 -47.59 20.38
N ALA A 237 49.33 -47.50 19.43
CA ALA A 237 49.38 -48.35 18.27
C ALA A 237 50.77 -49.11 18.25
N LEU A 238 50.82 -50.25 17.60
CA LEU A 238 52.08 -50.94 17.35
C LEU A 238 52.66 -50.48 16.03
N SER A 239 53.82 -49.88 16.08
CA SER A 239 54.60 -49.52 14.87
C SER A 239 55.48 -50.69 14.39
N SER A 240 56.09 -50.53 13.21
CA SER A 240 57.06 -51.49 12.70
C SER A 240 58.19 -51.72 13.70
N GLY A 241 58.43 -52.97 14.08
CA GLY A 241 59.42 -53.31 15.12
C GLY A 241 58.84 -53.52 16.52
N ASN A 242 57.51 -53.63 16.68
CA ASN A 242 56.85 -53.98 17.93
C ASN A 242 56.93 -52.87 19.02
N LEU A 243 57.17 -51.62 18.60
CA LEU A 243 57.22 -50.47 19.51
C LEU A 243 55.84 -49.89 19.66
N LEU A 244 55.45 -49.62 20.91
CA LEU A 244 54.21 -48.86 21.19
C LEU A 244 54.40 -47.37 20.89
N VAL A 245 53.55 -46.86 20.04
CA VAL A 245 53.61 -45.48 19.57
C VAL A 245 52.26 -44.78 19.72
N ARG A 246 52.30 -43.45 19.81
CA ARG A 246 51.13 -42.58 19.69
C ARG A 246 51.33 -41.65 18.51
N THR A 247 50.27 -41.45 17.77
CA THR A 247 50.22 -40.49 16.71
C THR A 247 50.00 -39.08 17.25
N VAL A 248 50.89 -38.17 16.89
CA VAL A 248 50.81 -36.75 17.27
C VAL A 248 50.72 -35.93 16.01
N THR A 249 49.72 -35.08 15.94
CA THR A 249 49.56 -34.12 14.85
C THR A 249 50.08 -32.78 15.28
N ILE A 250 51.01 -32.22 14.54
CA ILE A 250 51.67 -30.94 14.77
C ILE A 250 51.20 -29.97 13.71
N ALA A 251 50.66 -28.80 14.13
CA ALA A 251 50.33 -27.73 13.22
C ALA A 251 51.51 -26.79 13.02
N VAL A 252 51.83 -26.52 11.77
CA VAL A 252 52.92 -25.63 11.37
C VAL A 252 52.32 -24.46 10.58
N ASN A 253 52.58 -23.25 11.02
CA ASN A 253 52.12 -22.06 10.29
C ASN A 253 52.93 -21.93 8.99
N ASN A 254 52.24 -21.86 7.87
CA ASN A 254 52.86 -21.77 6.55
C ASN A 254 52.88 -20.31 6.06
N THR A 255 54.05 -19.75 6.01
CA THR A 255 54.26 -18.39 5.46
C THR A 255 54.40 -18.38 3.91
N GLY A 256 54.14 -19.55 3.26
CA GLY A 256 54.13 -19.68 1.81
C GLY A 256 55.29 -20.54 1.28
N SER A 257 56.24 -20.97 2.12
CA SER A 257 57.41 -21.77 1.71
C SER A 257 57.21 -23.27 1.84
N LEU A 258 56.23 -23.72 2.62
CA LEU A 258 56.01 -25.15 2.87
C LEU A 258 54.95 -25.72 1.90
N THR A 259 55.21 -26.93 1.43
CA THR A 259 54.32 -27.69 0.54
C THR A 259 54.12 -29.11 1.05
N THR A 260 53.04 -29.76 0.61
CA THR A 260 52.77 -31.17 0.94
C THR A 260 53.71 -32.16 0.27
N ALA A 261 54.57 -31.71 -0.68
CA ALA A 261 55.64 -32.53 -1.26
C ALA A 261 56.82 -32.70 -0.32
N GLN A 262 56.97 -31.74 0.62
CA GLN A 262 58.03 -31.78 1.63
C GLN A 262 57.67 -32.77 2.74
N ALA A 263 58.72 -33.33 3.33
CA ALA A 263 58.60 -34.16 4.52
C ALA A 263 59.42 -33.53 5.66
N GLY A 264 59.12 -33.91 6.87
CA GLY A 264 59.86 -33.45 8.03
C GLY A 264 59.66 -34.36 9.22
N THR A 265 60.51 -34.19 10.21
CA THR A 265 60.41 -34.79 11.51
C THR A 265 60.16 -33.70 12.55
N ALA A 266 59.79 -34.07 13.76
CA ALA A 266 59.60 -33.09 14.83
C ALA A 266 60.09 -33.59 16.18
N SER A 267 60.45 -32.64 17.04
CA SER A 267 60.72 -32.90 18.43
C SER A 267 59.76 -32.10 19.32
N VAL A 268 59.24 -32.74 20.38
CA VAL A 268 58.38 -32.15 21.42
C VAL A 268 59.03 -32.42 22.74
N ASN A 269 59.31 -31.41 23.54
CA ASN A 269 60.08 -31.52 24.81
C ASN A 269 61.41 -32.27 24.69
N GLY A 270 62.12 -32.19 23.57
CA GLY A 270 63.34 -32.90 23.35
C GLY A 270 63.18 -34.36 22.92
N VAL A 271 61.96 -34.88 22.86
CA VAL A 271 61.67 -36.21 22.31
C VAL A 271 61.44 -36.09 20.81
N SER A 272 62.21 -36.83 20.03
CA SER A 272 62.08 -36.83 18.55
C SER A 272 61.05 -37.88 18.10
N ALA A 273 60.37 -37.59 17.01
CA ALA A 273 59.54 -38.52 16.29
C ALA A 273 60.41 -39.69 15.72
N LEU A 274 59.76 -40.83 15.55
CA LEU A 274 60.43 -42.05 15.09
C LEU A 274 60.78 -42.04 13.62
N ALA A 275 60.00 -41.34 12.80
CA ALA A 275 60.18 -41.24 11.37
C ALA A 275 59.69 -39.86 10.88
N SER A 276 60.16 -39.49 9.70
CA SER A 276 59.61 -38.31 9.01
C SER A 276 58.31 -38.64 8.28
N ALA A 277 57.47 -37.65 8.14
CA ALA A 277 56.21 -37.74 7.38
C ALA A 277 56.03 -36.53 6.48
N LYS A 278 55.18 -36.68 5.46
CA LYS A 278 54.82 -35.59 4.59
C LYS A 278 53.79 -34.65 5.27
N PHE A 279 53.89 -33.39 4.94
CA PHE A 279 52.86 -32.43 5.34
C PHE A 279 51.54 -32.71 4.65
N SER A 280 50.47 -32.41 5.31
CA SER A 280 49.09 -32.38 4.77
C SER A 280 48.45 -31.02 5.02
N TYR A 281 47.47 -30.66 4.21
CA TYR A 281 46.74 -29.44 4.42
C TYR A 281 45.82 -29.60 5.66
N GLN A 282 45.61 -28.51 6.38
CA GLN A 282 44.70 -28.51 7.49
C GLN A 282 43.27 -28.78 7.06
N ASN A 283 42.84 -28.11 6.00
CA ASN A 283 41.54 -28.32 5.37
C ASN A 283 41.73 -28.31 3.84
N GLU A 284 41.24 -29.32 3.18
CA GLU A 284 41.06 -29.37 1.74
C GLU A 284 39.67 -29.95 1.50
N GLN A 285 38.85 -29.23 0.81
CA GLN A 285 37.50 -29.65 0.56
C GLN A 285 37.10 -29.45 -0.89
N THR A 286 36.53 -30.49 -1.45
CA THR A 286 35.86 -30.39 -2.74
C THR A 286 34.46 -29.85 -2.54
N ILE A 287 34.17 -28.72 -3.18
CA ILE A 287 32.89 -28.07 -3.15
C ILE A 287 32.00 -28.69 -4.21
N THR A 288 30.80 -29.08 -3.83
CA THR A 288 29.82 -29.72 -4.72
C THR A 288 28.63 -28.78 -4.97
N ALA A 289 28.00 -28.92 -6.12
CA ALA A 289 26.75 -28.20 -6.43
C ALA A 289 25.60 -28.74 -5.57
N SER A 290 24.86 -27.86 -4.92
CA SER A 290 23.65 -28.21 -4.15
C SER A 290 22.46 -28.49 -5.06
N THR A 291 22.43 -27.87 -6.24
CA THR A 291 21.32 -27.96 -7.23
C THR A 291 21.89 -28.16 -8.64
N GLY A 292 21.04 -28.66 -9.55
CA GLY A 292 21.42 -28.82 -10.96
C GLY A 292 21.13 -27.56 -11.76
N GLY A 293 21.94 -27.34 -12.80
CA GLY A 293 21.78 -26.23 -13.74
C GLY A 293 22.94 -26.06 -14.67
N THR A 294 22.96 -24.98 -15.44
CA THR A 294 24.10 -24.64 -16.35
C THR A 294 24.94 -23.56 -15.67
N VAL A 295 26.26 -23.76 -15.69
CA VAL A 295 27.23 -22.79 -15.18
C VAL A 295 27.19 -21.53 -16.05
N THR A 296 26.89 -20.40 -15.46
CA THR A 296 26.79 -19.11 -16.17
C THR A 296 28.00 -18.22 -15.91
N ALA A 297 28.62 -18.34 -14.76
CA ALA A 297 29.81 -17.57 -14.41
C ALA A 297 30.68 -18.32 -13.37
N LEU A 298 31.98 -18.09 -13.44
CA LEU A 298 32.94 -18.37 -12.39
C LEU A 298 33.19 -17.05 -11.66
N CYS A 299 32.83 -16.99 -10.37
CA CYS A 299 32.79 -15.74 -9.60
C CYS A 299 34.18 -15.32 -9.09
N VAL A 300 35.09 -16.27 -8.93
CA VAL A 300 36.43 -16.06 -8.36
C VAL A 300 37.45 -16.66 -9.32
N LYS A 301 38.66 -16.09 -9.38
CA LYS A 301 39.76 -16.66 -10.17
C LYS A 301 40.46 -17.75 -9.38
N GLU A 302 40.94 -18.78 -10.09
CA GLU A 302 41.83 -19.79 -9.50
C GLU A 302 43.06 -19.13 -8.88
N GLY A 303 43.51 -19.64 -7.76
CA GLY A 303 44.62 -19.09 -6.98
C GLY A 303 44.23 -17.95 -6.04
N SER A 304 42.97 -17.46 -6.06
CA SER A 304 42.52 -16.41 -5.16
C SER A 304 42.14 -16.95 -3.77
N SER A 305 42.35 -16.12 -2.76
CA SER A 305 41.84 -16.39 -1.39
C SER A 305 40.34 -16.20 -1.32
N VAL A 306 39.65 -17.12 -0.69
CA VAL A 306 38.23 -17.11 -0.46
C VAL A 306 37.89 -17.34 1.02
N SER A 307 36.87 -16.74 1.51
CA SER A 307 36.30 -17.02 2.84
C SER A 307 35.22 -18.10 2.74
N ALA A 308 34.85 -18.68 3.85
CA ALA A 308 33.61 -19.46 3.90
C ALA A 308 32.46 -18.60 3.41
N ASP A 309 31.50 -19.20 2.74
CA ASP A 309 30.33 -18.59 2.12
C ASP A 309 30.58 -17.68 0.90
N THR A 310 31.84 -17.61 0.41
CA THR A 310 32.15 -16.92 -0.85
C THR A 310 31.53 -17.66 -2.04
N ALA A 311 30.77 -16.95 -2.89
CA ALA A 311 30.22 -17.51 -4.12
C ALA A 311 31.37 -17.85 -5.12
N LEU A 312 31.46 -19.10 -5.53
CA LEU A 312 32.47 -19.59 -6.45
C LEU A 312 31.94 -19.72 -7.88
N VAL A 313 30.76 -20.27 -8.02
CA VAL A 313 30.14 -20.54 -9.33
C VAL A 313 28.69 -20.09 -9.29
N ARG A 314 28.25 -19.44 -10.34
CA ARG A 314 26.83 -19.13 -10.58
C ARG A 314 26.26 -20.16 -11.54
N ILE A 315 25.18 -20.78 -11.14
CA ILE A 315 24.41 -21.72 -11.95
C ILE A 315 23.05 -21.15 -12.27
N SER A 316 22.50 -21.46 -13.41
CA SER A 316 21.16 -21.08 -13.84
C SER A 316 20.47 -22.30 -14.45
N GLY A 317 19.17 -22.37 -14.26
CA GLY A 317 18.30 -23.41 -14.81
C GLY A 317 16.86 -23.00 -14.75
N LYS A 318 16.04 -23.66 -15.56
CA LYS A 318 14.60 -23.33 -15.62
C LYS A 318 13.93 -23.48 -14.25
N GLU A 319 14.35 -24.47 -13.47
CA GLU A 319 13.79 -24.73 -12.14
C GLU A 319 14.23 -23.66 -11.13
N LEU A 320 15.53 -23.34 -11.09
CA LEU A 320 16.06 -22.26 -10.25
C LEU A 320 15.41 -20.91 -10.56
N THR A 321 15.26 -20.60 -11.86
CA THR A 321 14.59 -19.35 -12.28
C THR A 321 13.15 -19.31 -11.80
N LYS A 322 12.42 -20.43 -11.88
CA LYS A 322 11.04 -20.51 -11.35
C LYS A 322 11.00 -20.36 -9.84
N GLN A 323 11.94 -20.99 -9.12
CA GLN A 323 12.00 -20.87 -7.65
C GLN A 323 12.20 -19.41 -7.23
N VAL A 324 13.15 -18.71 -7.85
CA VAL A 324 13.38 -17.27 -7.60
C VAL A 324 12.15 -16.45 -7.95
N GLN A 325 11.51 -16.72 -9.10
CA GLN A 325 10.32 -16.01 -9.50
C GLN A 325 9.17 -16.23 -8.50
N ASN A 326 8.90 -17.48 -8.14
CA ASN A 326 7.86 -17.79 -7.17
C ASN A 326 8.13 -17.16 -5.80
N ALA A 327 9.40 -17.19 -5.35
CA ALA A 327 9.77 -16.56 -4.09
C ALA A 327 9.65 -15.02 -4.16
N SER A 328 10.00 -14.40 -5.29
CA SER A 328 9.82 -12.98 -5.55
C SER A 328 8.34 -12.57 -5.54
N ASP A 329 7.49 -13.38 -6.19
CA ASP A 329 6.05 -13.13 -6.23
C ASP A 329 5.42 -13.25 -4.82
N ASN A 330 5.88 -14.24 -4.03
CA ASN A 330 5.46 -14.40 -2.64
C ASN A 330 5.93 -13.24 -1.75
N LEU A 331 7.18 -12.78 -1.93
CA LEU A 331 7.72 -11.62 -1.22
C LEU A 331 6.88 -10.37 -1.52
N ARG A 332 6.61 -10.13 -2.80
CA ARG A 332 5.77 -9.00 -3.21
C ARG A 332 4.36 -9.08 -2.62
N SER A 333 3.77 -10.27 -2.59
CA SER A 333 2.45 -10.49 -1.98
C SER A 333 2.47 -10.21 -0.48
N ALA A 334 3.54 -10.63 0.23
CA ALA A 334 3.70 -10.35 1.65
C ALA A 334 3.91 -8.85 1.92
N GLN A 335 4.65 -8.14 1.04
CA GLN A 335 4.83 -6.69 1.12
C GLN A 335 3.51 -5.95 0.99
N MET A 336 2.68 -6.29 -0.03
CA MET A 336 1.36 -5.68 -0.20
C MET A 336 0.44 -5.98 0.99
N SER A 337 0.48 -7.22 1.52
CA SER A 337 -0.32 -7.57 2.70
C SER A 337 0.11 -6.81 3.95
N MET A 338 1.41 -6.52 4.09
CA MET A 338 1.94 -5.69 5.18
C MET A 338 1.43 -4.25 5.05
N GLU A 339 1.55 -3.66 3.86
CA GLU A 339 1.06 -2.31 3.56
C GLU A 339 -0.45 -2.18 3.82
N ASP A 340 -1.25 -3.12 3.33
CA ASP A 340 -2.70 -3.15 3.58
C ASP A 340 -3.03 -3.21 5.08
N THR A 341 -2.22 -3.96 5.85
CA THR A 341 -2.43 -4.11 7.29
C THR A 341 -2.01 -2.86 8.07
N GLU A 342 -0.94 -2.18 7.64
CA GLU A 342 -0.51 -0.89 8.18
C GLU A 342 -1.55 0.20 7.89
N ASP A 343 -2.10 0.24 6.68
CA ASP A 343 -3.17 1.17 6.31
C ASP A 343 -4.44 0.93 7.16
N GLN A 344 -4.76 -0.34 7.42
CA GLN A 344 -5.84 -0.67 8.35
C GLN A 344 -5.54 -0.18 9.77
N LEU A 345 -4.30 -0.30 10.26
CA LEU A 345 -3.90 0.21 11.57
C LEU A 345 -4.00 1.74 11.62
N ASN A 346 -3.61 2.44 10.57
CA ASN A 346 -3.71 3.89 10.47
C ASN A 346 -5.15 4.38 10.61
N ASN A 347 -6.14 3.61 10.14
CA ASN A 347 -7.56 3.95 10.26
C ASN A 347 -8.08 3.97 11.71
N TYR A 348 -7.32 3.45 12.69
CA TYR A 348 -7.64 3.54 14.11
C TYR A 348 -7.26 4.89 14.72
N THR A 349 -6.48 5.71 14.02
CA THR A 349 -6.17 7.09 14.38
C THR A 349 -6.89 8.02 13.42
N ILE A 350 -7.95 8.65 13.89
CA ILE A 350 -8.79 9.52 13.08
C ILE A 350 -8.32 10.95 13.22
N THR A 351 -7.90 11.55 12.11
CA THR A 351 -7.43 12.94 12.04
C THR A 351 -8.44 13.85 11.35
N SER A 352 -8.31 15.14 11.58
CA SER A 352 -9.13 16.14 10.88
C SER A 352 -8.68 16.26 9.42
N PRO A 353 -9.59 16.12 8.45
CA PRO A 353 -9.26 16.30 7.04
C PRO A 353 -9.26 17.77 6.58
N ILE A 354 -9.73 18.67 7.42
CA ILE A 354 -9.77 20.11 7.17
C ILE A 354 -9.40 20.89 8.43
N SER A 355 -8.87 22.09 8.25
CA SER A 355 -8.78 23.08 9.34
C SER A 355 -10.14 23.72 9.55
N GLY A 356 -10.58 23.88 10.80
CA GLY A 356 -11.89 24.46 11.09
C GLY A 356 -12.27 24.39 12.56
N THR A 357 -13.55 24.66 12.83
CA THR A 357 -14.12 24.63 14.18
C THR A 357 -15.03 23.43 14.35
N VAL A 358 -14.90 22.71 15.45
CA VAL A 358 -15.77 21.59 15.81
C VAL A 358 -17.15 22.09 16.18
N ILE A 359 -18.17 21.69 15.44
CA ILE A 359 -19.57 22.11 15.67
C ILE A 359 -20.34 21.06 16.47
N SER A 360 -20.09 19.77 16.23
CA SER A 360 -20.70 18.72 17.01
C SER A 360 -19.68 17.62 17.34
N LYS A 361 -19.89 16.96 18.46
CA LYS A 361 -19.15 15.79 18.93
C LYS A 361 -20.13 14.76 19.44
N GLU A 362 -20.36 13.73 18.63
CA GLU A 362 -21.37 12.71 18.90
C GLU A 362 -20.83 11.58 19.79
N VAL A 363 -19.51 11.34 19.73
CA VAL A 363 -18.83 10.20 20.36
C VAL A 363 -17.79 10.69 21.35
N LYS A 364 -17.66 9.98 22.48
CA LYS A 364 -16.71 10.28 23.57
C LYS A 364 -15.77 9.11 23.80
N ALA A 365 -14.71 9.36 24.55
CA ALA A 365 -13.82 8.29 25.04
C ALA A 365 -14.63 7.28 25.87
N GLY A 366 -14.43 5.99 25.60
CA GLY A 366 -15.17 4.87 26.17
C GLY A 366 -16.35 4.37 25.34
N ASP A 367 -16.82 5.13 24.36
CA ASP A 367 -17.90 4.69 23.48
C ASP A 367 -17.41 3.66 22.46
N THR A 368 -18.30 2.82 21.99
CA THR A 368 -18.02 1.87 20.91
C THR A 368 -18.56 2.39 19.59
N VAL A 369 -17.71 2.42 18.57
CA VAL A 369 -18.06 2.84 17.22
C VAL A 369 -18.08 1.65 16.28
N SER A 370 -18.80 1.79 15.16
CA SER A 370 -18.94 0.76 14.15
C SER A 370 -18.86 1.39 12.75
N ASN A 371 -18.20 0.69 11.82
CA ASN A 371 -18.11 1.09 10.41
C ASN A 371 -19.18 0.45 9.52
N THR A 372 -20.22 -0.15 10.08
CA THR A 372 -21.34 -0.71 9.31
C THR A 372 -22.13 0.36 8.56
N ALA A 373 -22.79 -0.02 7.47
CA ALA A 373 -23.54 0.88 6.59
C ALA A 373 -24.53 1.77 7.35
N GLY A 374 -24.31 3.07 7.30
CA GLY A 374 -24.97 4.07 8.15
C GLY A 374 -24.01 4.68 9.17
N SER A 375 -22.71 4.68 8.86
CA SER A 375 -21.56 5.05 9.68
C SER A 375 -21.90 6.04 10.79
N THR A 376 -21.53 5.70 12.01
CA THR A 376 -21.63 6.59 13.17
C THR A 376 -20.83 7.86 12.86
N SER A 377 -21.52 8.98 12.70
CA SER A 377 -20.89 10.30 12.69
C SER A 377 -20.18 10.50 14.02
N LEU A 378 -18.91 10.81 13.99
CA LEU A 378 -18.11 11.03 15.19
C LEU A 378 -18.13 12.49 15.62
N CYS A 379 -17.89 13.37 14.67
CA CYS A 379 -17.95 14.82 14.85
C CYS A 379 -18.16 15.53 13.52
N THR A 380 -18.57 16.79 13.59
CA THR A 380 -18.71 17.67 12.41
C THR A 380 -17.82 18.89 12.59
N ILE A 381 -17.08 19.21 11.55
CA ILE A 381 -16.12 20.32 11.51
C ILE A 381 -16.56 21.27 10.40
N TYR A 382 -16.60 22.56 10.72
CA TYR A 382 -16.91 23.64 9.79
C TYR A 382 -15.67 24.48 9.54
N ASP A 383 -15.34 24.66 8.27
CA ASP A 383 -14.41 25.70 7.84
C ASP A 383 -15.17 27.04 7.84
N LEU A 384 -14.82 27.88 8.81
CA LEU A 384 -15.39 29.20 9.00
C LEU A 384 -14.47 30.32 8.50
N SER A 385 -13.47 29.99 7.67
CA SER A 385 -12.55 30.98 7.09
C SER A 385 -13.26 32.02 6.23
N TYR A 386 -14.35 31.61 5.60
CA TYR A 386 -15.35 32.48 4.98
C TYR A 386 -16.72 31.82 5.05
N LEU A 387 -17.76 32.62 4.84
CA LEU A 387 -19.12 32.11 4.73
C LEU A 387 -19.54 32.10 3.26
N GLN A 388 -20.41 31.20 2.93
CA GLN A 388 -21.04 31.15 1.61
C GLN A 388 -22.55 31.16 1.72
N MET A 389 -23.19 31.74 0.73
CA MET A 389 -24.64 31.79 0.61
C MET A 389 -25.03 31.23 -0.77
N THR A 390 -25.98 30.31 -0.77
CA THR A 390 -26.55 29.83 -2.02
C THR A 390 -27.91 30.47 -2.22
N VAL A 391 -28.07 31.15 -3.35
CA VAL A 391 -29.31 31.78 -3.76
C VAL A 391 -29.81 31.10 -5.03
N ASN A 392 -31.07 30.70 -5.04
CA ASN A 392 -31.70 30.15 -6.24
C ASN A 392 -32.24 31.26 -7.10
N VAL A 393 -31.73 31.41 -8.31
CA VAL A 393 -32.08 32.47 -9.26
C VAL A 393 -32.91 31.88 -10.40
N ASP A 394 -33.95 32.62 -10.83
CA ASP A 394 -34.83 32.23 -11.93
C ASP A 394 -34.07 32.20 -13.28
N GLU A 395 -34.56 31.38 -14.21
CA GLU A 395 -34.02 31.23 -15.55
C GLU A 395 -33.94 32.57 -16.33
N LEU A 396 -34.86 33.48 -16.13
CA LEU A 396 -34.86 34.75 -16.80
C LEU A 396 -33.78 35.71 -16.30
N GLU A 397 -33.34 35.56 -15.06
CA GLU A 397 -32.41 36.45 -14.36
C GLU A 397 -30.97 35.94 -14.42
N ILE A 398 -30.77 34.61 -14.48
CA ILE A 398 -29.46 33.97 -14.38
C ILE A 398 -28.50 34.44 -15.48
N LEU A 399 -29.00 34.76 -16.66
CA LEU A 399 -28.18 35.21 -17.79
C LEU A 399 -27.48 36.56 -17.53
N SER A 400 -27.98 37.32 -16.56
CA SER A 400 -27.47 38.65 -16.19
C SER A 400 -26.47 38.57 -15.02
N ILE A 401 -26.35 37.42 -14.36
CA ILE A 401 -25.47 37.20 -13.22
C ILE A 401 -24.15 36.60 -13.71
N LYS A 402 -23.04 37.17 -13.25
CA LYS A 402 -21.69 36.73 -13.61
C LYS A 402 -20.84 36.50 -12.37
N GLU A 403 -19.92 35.56 -12.49
CA GLU A 403 -18.88 35.36 -11.49
C GLU A 403 -18.06 36.65 -11.31
N GLY A 404 -17.69 36.95 -10.07
CA GLY A 404 -16.99 38.18 -9.69
C GLY A 404 -17.91 39.38 -9.41
N GLN A 405 -19.23 39.27 -9.58
CA GLN A 405 -20.19 40.34 -9.32
C GLN A 405 -20.33 40.54 -7.81
N SER A 406 -20.32 41.81 -7.37
CA SER A 406 -20.55 42.19 -5.96
C SER A 406 -22.03 42.14 -5.62
N VAL A 407 -22.33 41.61 -4.44
CA VAL A 407 -23.70 41.45 -3.90
C VAL A 407 -23.77 42.08 -2.54
N THR A 408 -24.87 42.80 -2.25
CA THR A 408 -25.17 43.30 -0.92
C THR A 408 -26.11 42.34 -0.22
N ILE A 409 -25.76 41.90 1.01
CA ILE A 409 -26.47 40.91 1.77
C ILE A 409 -26.98 41.58 3.06
N THR A 410 -28.25 41.41 3.34
CA THR A 410 -28.87 41.82 4.60
C THR A 410 -29.40 40.59 5.32
N ALA A 411 -29.22 40.50 6.62
CA ALA A 411 -29.71 39.38 7.42
C ALA A 411 -30.76 39.92 8.43
N ASP A 412 -31.93 39.31 8.47
CA ASP A 412 -33.04 39.73 9.36
C ASP A 412 -32.66 39.66 10.84
N ALA A 413 -31.74 38.73 11.20
CA ALA A 413 -31.24 38.60 12.56
C ALA A 413 -30.28 39.74 12.97
N ILE A 414 -29.74 40.51 12.02
CA ILE A 414 -28.76 41.59 12.24
C ILE A 414 -29.21 42.79 11.39
N SER A 415 -30.30 43.42 11.80
CA SER A 415 -30.99 44.45 11.02
C SER A 415 -30.16 45.72 10.73
N ASP A 416 -29.09 45.97 11.50
CA ASP A 416 -28.28 47.19 11.40
C ASP A 416 -26.98 47.04 10.60
N ARG A 417 -26.72 45.88 9.98
CA ARG A 417 -25.51 45.62 9.21
C ARG A 417 -25.82 45.06 7.84
N THR A 418 -25.12 45.59 6.86
CA THR A 418 -25.05 45.02 5.50
C THR A 418 -23.71 44.38 5.27
N PHE A 419 -23.72 43.21 4.68
CA PHE A 419 -22.49 42.47 4.29
C PHE A 419 -22.31 42.57 2.79
N THR A 420 -21.07 42.52 2.33
CA THR A 420 -20.74 42.49 0.91
C THR A 420 -20.24 41.09 0.58
N GLY A 421 -20.84 40.48 -0.43
CA GLY A 421 -20.40 39.21 -0.96
C GLY A 421 -19.97 39.33 -2.42
N VAL A 422 -19.34 38.31 -2.92
CA VAL A 422 -18.92 38.18 -4.32
C VAL A 422 -19.45 36.86 -4.87
N VAL A 423 -20.06 36.89 -6.05
CA VAL A 423 -20.49 35.69 -6.76
C VAL A 423 -19.26 34.88 -7.15
N THR A 424 -19.16 33.67 -6.60
CA THR A 424 -18.03 32.75 -6.88
C THR A 424 -18.37 31.69 -7.91
N SER A 425 -19.64 31.30 -8.01
CA SER A 425 -20.07 30.30 -8.95
C SER A 425 -21.52 30.49 -9.37
N VAL A 426 -21.77 30.28 -10.66
CA VAL A 426 -23.12 30.25 -11.25
C VAL A 426 -23.33 28.87 -11.83
N SER A 427 -24.24 28.09 -11.25
CA SER A 427 -24.53 26.74 -11.73
C SER A 427 -25.15 26.78 -13.13
N LYS A 428 -24.66 25.89 -14.01
CA LYS A 428 -25.27 25.66 -15.32
C LYS A 428 -26.37 24.59 -15.30
N ALA A 429 -26.50 23.90 -14.16
CA ALA A 429 -27.55 22.91 -13.93
C ALA A 429 -28.68 23.55 -13.13
N GLY A 430 -29.85 23.64 -13.72
CA GLY A 430 -31.06 24.15 -13.06
C GLY A 430 -31.81 23.01 -12.36
N THR A 431 -32.52 23.37 -11.28
CA THR A 431 -33.44 22.49 -10.56
C THR A 431 -34.87 22.95 -10.83
N THR A 432 -35.72 22.07 -11.33
CA THR A 432 -37.12 22.37 -11.60
C THR A 432 -37.99 21.87 -10.44
N ALA A 433 -38.68 22.79 -9.76
CA ALA A 433 -39.64 22.49 -8.74
C ALA A 433 -40.90 23.30 -8.96
N GLY A 434 -42.08 22.68 -8.91
CA GLY A 434 -43.37 23.39 -9.05
C GLY A 434 -43.61 24.07 -10.41
N GLY A 435 -42.84 23.71 -11.46
CA GLY A 435 -42.95 24.27 -12.81
C GLY A 435 -42.05 25.49 -13.05
N THR A 436 -41.22 25.86 -12.07
CA THR A 436 -40.20 26.93 -12.21
C THR A 436 -38.80 26.30 -12.15
N THR A 437 -37.94 26.69 -13.09
CA THR A 437 -36.53 26.27 -13.10
C THR A 437 -35.69 27.36 -12.45
N THR A 438 -34.92 26.97 -11.43
CA THR A 438 -34.00 27.87 -10.75
C THR A 438 -32.56 27.34 -10.82
N TYR A 439 -31.62 28.25 -10.82
CA TYR A 439 -30.19 27.96 -10.89
C TYR A 439 -29.50 28.41 -9.60
N PRO A 440 -28.81 27.53 -8.88
CA PRO A 440 -28.10 27.93 -7.68
C PRO A 440 -26.88 28.80 -8.02
N VAL A 441 -26.80 29.93 -7.35
CA VAL A 441 -25.70 30.90 -7.40
C VAL A 441 -25.04 30.91 -6.04
N THR A 442 -23.73 30.64 -6.00
CA THR A 442 -22.95 30.66 -4.74
C THR A 442 -22.25 32.01 -4.60
N ILE A 443 -22.44 32.61 -3.45
CA ILE A 443 -21.91 33.92 -3.06
C ILE A 443 -20.98 33.69 -1.89
N ARG A 444 -19.75 34.18 -1.95
CA ARG A 444 -18.80 34.21 -0.84
C ARG A 444 -18.98 35.52 -0.07
N ILE A 445 -19.04 35.42 1.26
CA ILE A 445 -19.23 36.53 2.18
C ILE A 445 -17.96 36.79 2.96
#